data_2c8eb0be2725ca99f48e81e72d97ecef
#
_entry.id   2c8eb0be2725ca99f48e81e72d97ecef
#
_cell.length_a   1.000
_cell.length_b   1.000
_cell.length_c   1.000
_cell.angle_alpha   90.00
_cell.angle_beta   90.00
_cell.angle_gamma   90.00
#
_symmetry.space_group_name_H-M   'P 1'
#
loop_
_entity.id
_entity.type
_entity.pdbx_description
1 polymer ?
#
loop_
_entity_poly.entity_id
_entity_poly.type
_entity_poly.pdbx_seq_one_letter_code
_entity_poly.pdbx_strand_id
1 'polypeptide(L)'
;MKQSGYEYPVQTYDWNDPATPLENAPGYSGRFTVAKAQAYGYHRAPSKRREEWLKVVEQKNQLLKDPAADKTFMACSEKLRSSGVFKASDKLEGDVAPYVNDVSKLPKVRAAAQRWRKCMAPQGIADLPEEPQMAQSVATKFGLGQPDADDTATDTNVSAEEIKLAVADAKCREQSGYEQLVYDLQWVGQEQILARDPNYWQARLKLVRQATNEYKTYINTHRNG
;
A
#
# COMPACT_ATOMS: atom_id res chain seq x y z
N MET A 1 -23.09 -11.82 -12.92
CA MET A 1 -22.86 -10.72 -13.86
C MET A 1 -23.03 -11.20 -15.30
N LYS A 2 -22.19 -12.08 -15.84
CA LYS A 2 -22.21 -12.56 -17.23
C LYS A 2 -23.57 -13.11 -17.68
N GLN A 3 -24.20 -13.98 -16.85
CA GLN A 3 -25.55 -14.51 -17.13
C GLN A 3 -26.64 -13.43 -17.21
N SER A 4 -26.40 -12.26 -16.64
CA SER A 4 -27.28 -11.08 -16.70
C SER A 4 -26.89 -10.08 -17.80
N GLY A 5 -25.99 -10.45 -18.70
CA GLY A 5 -25.54 -9.63 -19.81
C GLY A 5 -24.47 -8.60 -19.47
N TYR A 6 -23.88 -8.64 -18.26
CA TYR A 6 -22.83 -7.70 -17.86
C TYR A 6 -21.47 -8.37 -17.87
N GLU A 7 -20.54 -7.78 -18.59
CA GLU A 7 -19.13 -8.16 -18.54
C GLU A 7 -18.44 -7.40 -17.40
N TYR A 8 -18.10 -8.14 -16.32
CA TYR A 8 -17.47 -7.55 -15.16
C TYR A 8 -15.95 -7.58 -15.31
N PRO A 9 -15.28 -6.43 -15.20
CA PRO A 9 -13.82 -6.38 -15.35
C PRO A 9 -13.13 -7.09 -14.19
N VAL A 10 -12.16 -7.94 -14.51
CA VAL A 10 -11.37 -8.68 -13.54
C VAL A 10 -9.89 -8.48 -13.80
N GLN A 11 -9.13 -8.28 -12.73
CA GLN A 11 -7.69 -8.27 -12.84
C GLN A 11 -7.15 -9.71 -12.93
N THR A 12 -6.25 -9.95 -13.86
CA THR A 12 -5.50 -11.20 -13.91
C THR A 12 -4.31 -11.11 -12.97
N TYR A 13 -4.26 -12.00 -11.98
CA TYR A 13 -3.12 -12.10 -11.07
C TYR A 13 -2.15 -13.18 -11.54
N ASP A 14 -0.87 -12.86 -11.58
CA ASP A 14 0.17 -13.87 -11.53
C ASP A 14 0.45 -14.19 -10.06
N TRP A 15 -0.02 -15.34 -9.62
CA TRP A 15 0.16 -15.81 -8.24
C TRP A 15 1.63 -16.13 -7.90
N ASN A 16 2.50 -16.18 -8.90
CA ASN A 16 3.92 -16.45 -8.74
C ASN A 16 4.78 -15.18 -8.81
N ASP A 17 4.14 -14.03 -9.01
CA ASP A 17 4.86 -12.74 -9.01
C ASP A 17 5.34 -12.42 -7.59
N PRO A 18 6.66 -12.47 -7.34
CA PRO A 18 7.23 -12.17 -6.03
C PRO A 18 7.20 -10.68 -5.69
N ALA A 19 6.81 -9.84 -6.64
CA ALA A 19 6.92 -8.38 -6.54
C ALA A 19 5.85 -7.72 -5.69
N THR A 20 4.94 -8.47 -5.06
CA THR A 20 3.96 -7.89 -4.14
C THR A 20 4.56 -7.78 -2.75
N PRO A 21 4.95 -6.57 -2.31
CA PRO A 21 5.37 -6.37 -0.94
C PRO A 21 4.23 -6.75 0.01
N LEU A 22 4.57 -7.34 1.14
CA LEU A 22 3.59 -7.62 2.19
C LEU A 22 3.20 -6.29 2.86
N GLU A 23 1.91 -5.96 2.91
CA GLU A 23 1.41 -4.66 3.38
C GLU A 23 1.91 -4.27 4.79
N ASN A 24 2.14 -5.25 5.64
CA ASN A 24 2.59 -5.03 7.01
C ASN A 24 4.09 -5.31 7.19
N ALA A 25 4.83 -5.55 6.12
CA ALA A 25 6.28 -5.72 6.23
C ALA A 25 6.96 -4.37 6.50
N PRO A 26 8.00 -4.31 7.32
CA PRO A 26 8.82 -3.12 7.45
C PRO A 26 9.31 -2.66 6.07
N GLY A 27 9.14 -1.36 5.78
CA GLY A 27 9.48 -0.80 4.48
C GLY A 27 8.55 -1.18 3.33
N TYR A 28 7.30 -1.57 3.61
CA TYR A 28 6.29 -1.90 2.60
C TYR A 28 6.17 -0.84 1.49
N SER A 29 6.08 0.44 1.84
CA SER A 29 6.10 1.55 0.88
C SER A 29 7.47 1.74 0.22
N GLY A 30 8.46 0.97 0.66
CA GLY A 30 9.84 1.11 0.27
C GLY A 30 10.50 2.35 0.89
N ARG A 31 11.83 2.29 1.01
CA ARG A 31 12.60 3.44 1.50
C ARG A 31 12.57 4.56 0.47
N PHE A 32 12.50 5.79 0.95
CA PHE A 32 12.65 6.98 0.13
C PHE A 32 14.13 7.24 -0.13
N THR A 33 14.67 6.61 -1.16
CA THR A 33 16.10 6.67 -1.51
C THR A 33 16.40 7.81 -2.49
N VAL A 34 17.66 8.24 -2.53
CA VAL A 34 18.13 9.25 -3.51
C VAL A 34 17.82 8.80 -4.95
N ALA A 35 18.00 7.53 -5.28
CA ALA A 35 17.72 7.01 -6.62
C ALA A 35 16.23 7.12 -6.99
N LYS A 36 15.32 6.81 -6.05
CA LYS A 36 13.87 7.00 -6.25
C LYS A 36 13.52 8.47 -6.39
N ALA A 37 14.05 9.33 -5.52
CA ALA A 37 13.82 10.77 -5.57
C ALA A 37 14.30 11.40 -6.88
N GLN A 38 15.44 10.94 -7.42
CA GLN A 38 15.95 11.39 -8.72
C GLN A 38 15.05 10.95 -9.89
N ALA A 39 14.49 9.76 -9.82
CA ALA A 39 13.68 9.21 -10.90
C ALA A 39 12.23 9.71 -10.87
N TYR A 40 11.66 9.93 -9.67
CA TYR A 40 10.21 10.11 -9.49
C TYR A 40 9.82 11.26 -8.58
N GLY A 41 10.76 12.08 -8.10
CA GLY A 41 10.46 13.11 -7.10
C GLY A 41 9.83 12.49 -5.85
N TYR A 42 8.69 13.03 -5.44
CA TYR A 42 7.87 12.47 -4.36
C TYR A 42 6.78 11.51 -4.87
N HIS A 43 6.66 11.34 -6.18
CA HIS A 43 5.69 10.41 -6.75
C HIS A 43 6.10 8.96 -6.53
N ARG A 44 5.12 8.07 -6.62
CA ARG A 44 5.40 6.63 -6.57
C ARG A 44 6.03 6.16 -7.88
N ALA A 45 6.96 5.22 -7.78
CA ALA A 45 7.47 4.53 -8.95
C ALA A 45 6.31 3.88 -9.74
N PRO A 46 6.29 3.98 -11.07
CA PRO A 46 5.31 3.29 -11.91
C PRO A 46 5.31 1.80 -11.59
N SER A 47 4.12 1.23 -11.50
CA SER A 47 3.93 -0.21 -11.29
C SER A 47 2.93 -0.70 -12.33
N LYS A 48 3.40 -1.55 -13.25
CA LYS A 48 2.54 -2.16 -14.27
C LYS A 48 1.30 -2.83 -13.65
N ARG A 49 1.49 -3.51 -12.52
CA ARG A 49 0.39 -4.15 -11.80
C ARG A 49 -0.61 -3.13 -11.26
N ARG A 50 -0.13 -2.00 -10.73
CA ARG A 50 -0.99 -0.91 -10.27
C ARG A 50 -1.76 -0.29 -11.43
N GLU A 51 -1.11 -0.02 -12.55
CA GLU A 51 -1.75 0.52 -13.75
C GLU A 51 -2.86 -0.40 -14.26
N GLU A 52 -2.61 -1.70 -14.30
CA GLU A 52 -3.63 -2.70 -14.67
C GLU A 52 -4.79 -2.71 -13.65
N TRP A 53 -4.50 -2.66 -12.37
CA TRP A 53 -5.52 -2.58 -11.32
C TRP A 53 -6.38 -1.33 -11.45
N LEU A 54 -5.78 -0.17 -11.70
CA LEU A 54 -6.48 1.09 -11.87
C LEU A 54 -7.43 1.04 -13.07
N LYS A 55 -7.00 0.49 -14.21
CA LYS A 55 -7.88 0.27 -15.37
C LYS A 55 -9.09 -0.59 -15.02
N VAL A 56 -8.90 -1.66 -14.26
CA VAL A 56 -9.98 -2.53 -13.80
C VAL A 56 -10.93 -1.79 -12.86
N VAL A 57 -10.40 -0.99 -11.93
CA VAL A 57 -11.19 -0.17 -11.00
C VAL A 57 -12.03 0.86 -11.77
N GLU A 58 -11.44 1.55 -12.74
CA GLU A 58 -12.14 2.52 -13.57
C GLU A 58 -13.27 1.85 -14.36
N GLN A 59 -12.98 0.76 -15.07
CA GLN A 59 -13.99 -0.01 -15.82
C GLN A 59 -15.13 -0.49 -14.90
N LYS A 60 -14.79 -1.00 -13.71
CA LYS A 60 -15.77 -1.39 -12.71
C LYS A 60 -16.64 -0.22 -12.28
N ASN A 61 -16.03 0.93 -11.97
CA ASN A 61 -16.77 2.11 -11.54
C ASN A 61 -17.68 2.65 -12.65
N GLN A 62 -17.26 2.59 -13.90
CA GLN A 62 -18.12 2.97 -15.02
C GLN A 62 -19.30 2.00 -15.20
N LEU A 63 -19.07 0.69 -15.11
CA LEU A 63 -20.11 -0.32 -15.18
C LEU A 63 -21.15 -0.14 -14.06
N LEU A 64 -20.72 0.11 -12.83
CA LEU A 64 -21.59 0.23 -11.67
C LEU A 64 -22.32 1.60 -11.57
N LYS A 65 -22.10 2.52 -12.51
CA LYS A 65 -22.97 3.70 -12.68
C LYS A 65 -24.36 3.33 -13.23
N ASP A 66 -24.48 2.20 -13.93
CA ASP A 66 -25.77 1.64 -14.31
C ASP A 66 -26.43 1.00 -13.07
N PRO A 67 -27.59 1.51 -12.60
CA PRO A 67 -28.27 0.99 -11.41
C PRO A 67 -28.66 -0.50 -11.53
N ALA A 68 -28.91 -1.00 -12.74
CA ALA A 68 -29.28 -2.40 -12.97
C ALA A 68 -28.03 -3.30 -12.86
N ALA A 69 -26.89 -2.83 -13.35
CA ALA A 69 -25.59 -3.50 -13.18
C ALA A 69 -25.16 -3.53 -11.70
N ASP A 70 -25.30 -2.41 -10.99
CA ASP A 70 -24.96 -2.32 -9.56
C ASP A 70 -25.86 -3.26 -8.73
N LYS A 71 -27.16 -3.26 -8.94
CA LYS A 71 -28.10 -4.18 -8.28
C LYS A 71 -27.71 -5.64 -8.54
N THR A 72 -27.34 -5.96 -9.77
CA THR A 72 -26.90 -7.31 -10.16
C THR A 72 -25.60 -7.68 -9.48
N PHE A 73 -24.65 -6.75 -9.40
CA PHE A 73 -23.37 -6.93 -8.70
C PHE A 73 -23.57 -7.20 -7.22
N MET A 74 -24.42 -6.40 -6.56
CA MET A 74 -24.73 -6.59 -5.13
C MET A 74 -25.37 -7.96 -4.86
N ALA A 75 -26.32 -8.38 -5.71
CA ALA A 75 -26.95 -9.70 -5.59
C ALA A 75 -25.96 -10.85 -5.81
N CYS A 76 -25.07 -10.74 -6.80
CA CYS A 76 -24.02 -11.72 -7.03
C CYS A 76 -23.02 -11.79 -5.87
N SER A 77 -22.64 -10.65 -5.32
CA SER A 77 -21.71 -10.55 -4.18
C SER A 77 -22.30 -11.20 -2.93
N GLU A 78 -23.58 -10.92 -2.65
CA GLU A 78 -24.28 -11.52 -1.50
C GLU A 78 -24.44 -13.04 -1.66
N LYS A 79 -24.82 -13.52 -2.85
CA LYS A 79 -24.88 -14.95 -3.15
C LYS A 79 -23.53 -15.62 -2.96
N LEU A 80 -22.44 -14.97 -3.37
CA LEU A 80 -21.09 -15.51 -3.20
C LEU A 80 -20.68 -15.55 -1.73
N ARG A 81 -20.94 -14.49 -0.98
CA ARG A 81 -20.66 -14.41 0.46
C ARG A 81 -21.43 -15.48 1.23
N SER A 82 -22.73 -15.65 0.95
CA SER A 82 -23.58 -16.63 1.62
C SER A 82 -23.31 -18.08 1.20
N SER A 83 -22.58 -18.31 0.11
CA SER A 83 -22.27 -19.66 -0.41
C SER A 83 -21.33 -20.47 0.50
N GLY A 84 -20.59 -19.81 1.37
CA GLY A 84 -19.58 -20.44 2.22
C GLY A 84 -18.37 -21.01 1.46
N VAL A 85 -18.14 -20.57 0.21
CA VAL A 85 -17.00 -21.00 -0.60
C VAL A 85 -15.67 -20.52 -0.01
N PHE A 86 -15.68 -19.37 0.69
CA PHE A 86 -14.49 -18.73 1.24
C PHE A 86 -14.43 -18.81 2.77
N LYS A 87 -14.74 -19.99 3.33
CA LYS A 87 -14.82 -20.21 4.79
C LYS A 87 -13.53 -19.86 5.55
N ALA A 88 -12.38 -20.06 4.94
CA ALA A 88 -11.11 -19.73 5.58
C ALA A 88 -10.87 -18.22 5.55
N SER A 89 -11.28 -17.52 4.49
CA SER A 89 -11.21 -16.05 4.40
C SER A 89 -12.11 -15.39 5.44
N ASP A 90 -13.34 -15.87 5.61
CA ASP A 90 -14.29 -15.34 6.60
C ASP A 90 -13.73 -15.40 8.02
N LYS A 91 -12.94 -16.44 8.33
CA LYS A 91 -12.25 -16.56 9.63
C LYS A 91 -11.05 -15.63 9.80
N LEU A 92 -10.55 -15.06 8.71
CA LEU A 92 -9.45 -14.08 8.74
C LEU A 92 -9.97 -12.66 8.97
N GLU A 93 -11.24 -12.38 8.69
CA GLU A 93 -11.86 -11.10 8.93
C GLU A 93 -11.92 -10.81 10.43
N GLY A 94 -11.58 -9.61 10.83
CA GLY A 94 -11.70 -9.09 12.19
C GLY A 94 -10.43 -9.10 13.05
N ASP A 95 -9.40 -9.86 12.67
CA ASP A 95 -8.19 -10.00 13.51
C ASP A 95 -6.97 -9.21 12.98
N VAL A 96 -7.18 -8.24 12.14
CA VAL A 96 -6.11 -7.36 11.67
C VAL A 96 -5.94 -6.22 12.68
N ALA A 97 -5.54 -6.55 13.91
CA ALA A 97 -4.99 -5.53 14.78
C ALA A 97 -3.70 -4.99 14.11
N PRO A 98 -3.49 -3.68 14.09
CA PRO A 98 -2.27 -3.13 13.55
C PRO A 98 -1.11 -3.55 14.46
N TYR A 99 -0.40 -4.61 14.07
CA TYR A 99 0.82 -5.06 14.72
C TYR A 99 2.02 -4.16 14.35
N VAL A 100 1.74 -2.89 14.14
CA VAL A 100 2.75 -1.88 13.89
C VAL A 100 3.15 -1.30 15.23
N ASN A 101 4.35 -1.64 15.70
CA ASN A 101 4.94 -0.90 16.81
C ASN A 101 5.15 0.55 16.36
N ASP A 102 4.45 1.47 17.02
CA ASP A 102 4.73 2.90 16.88
C ASP A 102 6.10 3.20 17.54
N VAL A 103 7.14 3.09 16.70
CA VAL A 103 8.51 3.35 17.12
C VAL A 103 8.88 4.83 17.14
N SER A 104 8.00 5.70 16.63
CA SER A 104 8.23 7.14 16.50
C SER A 104 8.51 7.81 17.84
N LYS A 105 7.88 7.31 18.90
CA LYS A 105 8.03 7.85 20.27
C LYS A 105 9.35 7.51 20.95
N LEU A 106 10.14 6.61 20.39
CA LEU A 106 11.41 6.22 20.98
C LEU A 106 12.44 7.37 20.93
N PRO A 107 13.18 7.65 22.01
CA PRO A 107 14.11 8.78 22.05
C PRO A 107 15.13 8.77 20.91
N LYS A 108 15.65 7.59 20.53
CA LYS A 108 16.60 7.45 19.45
C LYS A 108 16.00 7.76 18.07
N VAL A 109 14.71 7.46 17.85
CA VAL A 109 13.98 7.79 16.61
C VAL A 109 13.73 9.30 16.54
N ARG A 110 13.28 9.90 17.64
CA ARG A 110 13.13 11.36 17.72
C ARG A 110 14.43 12.10 17.50
N ALA A 111 15.53 11.62 18.03
CA ALA A 111 16.85 12.19 17.79
C ALA A 111 17.27 12.10 16.31
N ALA A 112 16.95 11.00 15.63
CA ALA A 112 17.18 10.85 14.19
C ALA A 112 16.28 11.81 13.39
N ALA A 113 15.00 11.94 13.75
CA ALA A 113 14.08 12.90 13.14
C ALA A 113 14.55 14.35 13.29
N GLN A 114 15.07 14.71 14.47
CA GLN A 114 15.66 16.05 14.68
C GLN A 114 16.89 16.30 13.79
N ARG A 115 17.75 15.30 13.57
CA ARG A 115 18.87 15.42 12.62
C ARG A 115 18.37 15.64 11.20
N TRP A 116 17.35 14.90 10.77
CA TRP A 116 16.72 15.13 9.47
C TRP A 116 16.17 16.55 9.35
N ARG A 117 15.40 17.06 10.34
CA ARG A 117 14.88 18.43 10.34
C ARG A 117 15.98 19.47 10.22
N LYS A 118 17.08 19.32 10.95
CA LYS A 118 18.24 20.21 10.85
C LYS A 118 18.84 20.19 9.44
N CYS A 119 18.94 19.03 8.83
CA CYS A 119 19.44 18.88 7.47
C CYS A 119 18.49 19.54 6.45
N MET A 120 17.17 19.43 6.65
CA MET A 120 16.16 20.01 5.77
C MET A 120 15.93 21.51 5.97
N ALA A 121 16.37 22.09 7.08
CA ALA A 121 16.14 23.51 7.41
C ALA A 121 16.55 24.49 6.28
N PRO A 122 17.66 24.29 5.54
CA PRO A 122 18.03 25.16 4.42
C PRO A 122 17.05 25.17 3.25
N GLN A 123 16.11 24.21 3.18
CA GLN A 123 15.09 24.18 2.13
C GLN A 123 13.95 25.20 2.36
N GLY A 124 13.89 25.84 3.52
CA GLY A 124 12.95 26.92 3.82
C GLY A 124 11.48 26.49 3.92
N ILE A 125 11.20 25.21 4.23
CA ILE A 125 9.85 24.67 4.38
C ILE A 125 9.31 25.09 5.76
N ALA A 126 8.32 25.97 5.78
CA ALA A 126 7.79 26.54 7.03
C ALA A 126 7.05 25.52 7.91
N ASP A 127 6.33 24.59 7.31
CA ASP A 127 5.54 23.57 7.96
C ASP A 127 6.23 22.20 7.97
N LEU A 128 7.58 22.17 8.00
CA LEU A 128 8.36 20.95 8.04
C LEU A 128 7.95 20.09 9.25
N PRO A 129 7.46 18.85 9.05
CA PRO A 129 6.95 18.02 10.13
C PRO A 129 8.05 17.60 11.12
N GLU A 130 7.64 17.09 12.26
CA GLU A 130 8.59 16.61 13.28
C GLU A 130 9.34 15.35 12.85
N GLU A 131 8.70 14.53 12.03
CA GLU A 131 9.23 13.28 11.49
C GLU A 131 9.42 13.38 9.98
N PRO A 132 10.28 12.55 9.36
CA PRO A 132 10.47 12.48 7.92
C PRO A 132 9.20 12.09 7.15
N GLN A 133 8.36 13.08 6.95
CA GLN A 133 7.14 13.01 6.15
C GLN A 133 7.13 14.20 5.20
N MET A 134 6.31 14.13 4.17
CA MET A 134 6.11 15.23 3.25
C MET A 134 5.32 16.36 3.95
N ALA A 135 5.81 17.57 3.90
CA ALA A 135 5.11 18.75 4.42
C ALA A 135 3.86 19.03 3.58
N GLN A 136 2.79 19.54 4.20
CA GLN A 136 1.55 19.85 3.49
C GLN A 136 1.73 20.92 2.41
N SER A 137 2.56 21.93 2.68
CA SER A 137 2.91 22.97 1.69
C SER A 137 3.60 22.38 0.46
N VAL A 138 4.47 21.38 0.65
CA VAL A 138 5.15 20.64 -0.43
C VAL A 138 4.16 19.81 -1.22
N ALA A 139 3.27 19.07 -0.53
CA ALA A 139 2.23 18.29 -1.17
C ALA A 139 1.32 19.18 -2.03
N THR A 140 0.87 20.31 -1.49
CA THR A 140 0.02 21.27 -2.22
C THR A 140 0.76 21.87 -3.41
N LYS A 141 2.02 22.26 -3.24
CA LYS A 141 2.83 22.88 -4.30
C LYS A 141 2.99 21.99 -5.52
N PHE A 142 3.16 20.70 -5.31
CA PHE A 142 3.40 19.71 -6.38
C PHE A 142 2.16 18.87 -6.71
N GLY A 143 0.98 19.22 -6.18
CA GLY A 143 -0.27 18.51 -6.48
C GLY A 143 -0.36 17.09 -5.93
N LEU A 144 0.43 16.79 -4.88
CA LEU A 144 0.53 15.47 -4.27
C LEU A 144 -0.52 15.29 -3.17
N GLY A 145 -1.10 14.10 -3.06
CA GLY A 145 -1.96 13.74 -1.92
C GLY A 145 -3.30 14.49 -1.83
N GLN A 146 -3.75 15.13 -2.90
CA GLN A 146 -5.10 15.69 -2.97
C GLN A 146 -6.10 14.53 -3.09
N PRO A 147 -7.27 14.59 -2.40
CA PRO A 147 -8.31 13.56 -2.51
C PRO A 147 -8.83 13.35 -3.95
N ASP A 148 -8.79 14.43 -4.75
CA ASP A 148 -9.18 14.47 -6.16
C ASP A 148 -7.98 14.37 -7.10
N ALA A 149 -6.76 14.47 -6.61
CA ALA A 149 -5.59 14.09 -7.39
C ALA A 149 -5.76 12.60 -7.64
N ASP A 150 -6.07 12.31 -8.89
CA ASP A 150 -6.16 10.95 -9.36
C ASP A 150 -4.86 10.23 -8.95
N ASP A 151 -4.88 9.51 -7.83
CA ASP A 151 -3.75 8.68 -7.37
C ASP A 151 -3.45 7.60 -8.43
N THR A 152 -4.25 7.64 -9.52
CA THR A 152 -4.10 6.91 -10.77
C THR A 152 -3.15 7.59 -11.74
N ALA A 153 -2.94 8.90 -11.62
CA ALA A 153 -2.02 9.59 -12.50
C ALA A 153 -0.60 9.15 -12.16
N THR A 154 -0.07 8.28 -12.99
CA THR A 154 1.37 8.15 -13.20
C THR A 154 1.81 9.46 -13.89
N ASP A 155 1.74 10.57 -13.16
CA ASP A 155 2.25 11.81 -13.71
C ASP A 155 3.77 11.68 -13.79
N THR A 156 4.21 11.33 -14.99
CA THR A 156 5.62 11.23 -15.33
C THR A 156 6.26 12.60 -15.49
N ASN A 157 5.47 13.67 -15.33
CA ASN A 157 5.91 15.04 -15.54
C ASN A 157 6.37 15.69 -14.21
N VAL A 158 7.29 15.02 -13.53
CA VAL A 158 7.87 15.51 -12.28
C VAL A 158 8.73 16.74 -12.57
N SER A 159 8.47 17.85 -11.91
CA SER A 159 9.23 19.08 -12.14
C SER A 159 10.68 18.97 -11.62
N ALA A 160 11.61 19.66 -12.29
CA ALA A 160 13.01 19.70 -11.83
C ALA A 160 13.15 20.27 -10.41
N GLU A 161 12.25 21.17 -10.02
CA GLU A 161 12.21 21.73 -8.67
C GLU A 161 11.78 20.68 -7.63
N GLU A 162 10.78 19.89 -7.94
CA GLU A 162 10.35 18.77 -7.10
C GLU A 162 11.46 17.74 -6.93
N ILE A 163 12.09 17.30 -8.03
CA ILE A 163 13.21 16.37 -7.99
C ILE A 163 14.32 16.88 -7.09
N LYS A 164 14.69 18.16 -7.24
CA LYS A 164 15.73 18.79 -6.42
C LYS A 164 15.40 18.73 -4.93
N LEU A 165 14.16 19.05 -4.55
CA LEU A 165 13.70 19.00 -3.17
C LEU A 165 13.63 17.56 -2.64
N ALA A 166 13.07 16.64 -3.42
CA ALA A 166 12.96 15.23 -3.08
C ALA A 166 14.34 14.58 -2.86
N VAL A 167 15.32 14.92 -3.72
CA VAL A 167 16.71 14.45 -3.56
C VAL A 167 17.35 15.00 -2.30
N ALA A 168 17.11 16.28 -1.96
CA ALA A 168 17.59 16.86 -0.71
C ALA A 168 16.99 16.14 0.51
N ASP A 169 15.67 15.90 0.50
CA ASP A 169 14.99 15.14 1.55
C ASP A 169 15.53 13.70 1.68
N ALA A 170 15.66 12.96 0.57
CA ALA A 170 16.20 11.61 0.58
C ALA A 170 17.62 11.56 1.17
N LYS A 171 18.49 12.49 0.78
CA LYS A 171 19.84 12.60 1.37
C LYS A 171 19.80 12.89 2.87
N CYS A 172 18.92 13.81 3.30
CA CYS A 172 18.77 14.11 4.72
C CYS A 172 18.24 12.92 5.52
N ARG A 173 17.33 12.09 4.94
CA ARG A 173 16.86 10.84 5.55
C ARG A 173 17.98 9.84 5.71
N GLU A 174 18.79 9.63 4.67
CA GLU A 174 19.95 8.75 4.72
C GLU A 174 20.98 9.23 5.77
N GLN A 175 21.36 10.50 5.75
CA GLN A 175 22.34 11.09 6.68
C GLN A 175 21.87 11.06 8.14
N SER A 176 20.57 11.22 8.38
CA SER A 176 20.00 11.13 9.73
C SER A 176 19.97 9.71 10.28
N GLY A 177 20.02 8.71 9.41
CA GLY A 177 19.83 7.29 9.74
C GLY A 177 18.40 6.96 10.17
N TYR A 178 17.43 7.85 9.95
CA TYR A 178 16.06 7.68 10.42
C TYR A 178 15.38 6.44 9.83
N GLU A 179 15.37 6.32 8.51
CA GLU A 179 14.65 5.23 7.84
C GLU A 179 15.22 3.85 8.16
N GLN A 180 16.56 3.72 8.22
CA GLN A 180 17.18 2.47 8.62
C GLN A 180 16.82 2.10 10.06
N LEU A 181 16.88 3.07 10.97
CA LEU A 181 16.55 2.86 12.37
C LEU A 181 15.10 2.44 12.56
N VAL A 182 14.16 3.11 11.90
CA VAL A 182 12.72 2.77 11.95
C VAL A 182 12.50 1.37 11.39
N TYR A 183 13.09 1.05 10.24
CA TYR A 183 13.00 -0.26 9.62
C TYR A 183 13.48 -1.38 10.56
N ASP A 184 14.66 -1.24 11.14
CA ASP A 184 15.24 -2.24 12.05
C ASP A 184 14.37 -2.44 13.31
N LEU A 185 13.84 -1.34 13.85
CA LEU A 185 12.97 -1.38 15.02
C LEU A 185 11.60 -2.00 14.74
N GLN A 186 11.05 -1.78 13.56
CA GLN A 186 9.81 -2.42 13.14
C GLN A 186 9.98 -3.93 13.00
N TRP A 187 11.12 -4.40 12.43
CA TRP A 187 11.43 -5.81 12.37
C TRP A 187 11.54 -6.44 13.75
N VAL A 188 12.34 -5.84 14.65
CA VAL A 188 12.46 -6.32 16.04
C VAL A 188 11.09 -6.38 16.72
N GLY A 189 10.24 -5.37 16.51
CA GLY A 189 8.90 -5.36 17.07
C GLY A 189 8.02 -6.50 16.53
N GLN A 190 8.08 -6.78 15.23
CA GLN A 190 7.34 -7.89 14.63
C GLN A 190 7.83 -9.24 15.10
N GLU A 191 9.15 -9.44 15.20
CA GLU A 191 9.73 -10.66 15.77
C GLU A 191 9.28 -10.91 17.21
N GLN A 192 9.23 -9.86 18.04
CA GLN A 192 8.72 -9.96 19.42
C GLN A 192 7.23 -10.34 19.46
N ILE A 193 6.41 -9.81 18.55
CA ILE A 193 4.98 -10.15 18.44
C ILE A 193 4.83 -11.63 18.06
N LEU A 194 5.57 -12.10 17.07
CA LEU A 194 5.55 -13.50 16.64
C LEU A 194 6.01 -14.45 17.77
N ALA A 195 7.01 -14.03 18.55
CA ALA A 195 7.53 -14.82 19.65
C ALA A 195 6.57 -14.94 20.85
N ARG A 196 5.62 -14.00 21.03
CA ARG A 196 4.64 -14.02 22.13
C ARG A 196 3.65 -15.17 22.04
N ASP A 197 3.19 -15.48 20.83
CA ASP A 197 2.24 -16.57 20.58
C ASP A 197 2.52 -17.25 19.22
N PRO A 198 3.55 -18.11 19.16
CA PRO A 198 3.91 -18.80 17.92
C PRO A 198 2.79 -19.71 17.40
N ASN A 199 2.00 -20.31 18.29
CA ASN A 199 0.92 -21.22 17.90
C ASN A 199 -0.22 -20.47 17.20
N TYR A 200 -0.60 -19.32 17.72
CA TYR A 200 -1.58 -18.44 17.06
C TYR A 200 -1.12 -18.08 15.64
N TRP A 201 0.13 -17.64 15.49
CA TRP A 201 0.64 -17.22 14.18
C TRP A 201 0.77 -18.38 13.20
N GLN A 202 1.15 -19.58 13.65
CA GLN A 202 1.16 -20.77 12.80
C GLN A 202 -0.27 -21.18 12.36
N ALA A 203 -1.24 -21.13 13.26
CA ALA A 203 -2.64 -21.39 12.92
C ALA A 203 -3.16 -20.36 11.91
N ARG A 204 -2.84 -19.09 12.09
CA ARG A 204 -3.21 -18.02 11.16
C ARG A 204 -2.55 -18.20 9.78
N LEU A 205 -1.27 -18.53 9.73
CA LEU A 205 -0.58 -18.84 8.47
C LEU A 205 -1.24 -20.02 7.72
N LYS A 206 -1.63 -21.07 8.46
CA LYS A 206 -2.39 -22.20 7.87
C LYS A 206 -3.71 -21.72 7.28
N LEU A 207 -4.42 -20.86 7.99
CA LEU A 207 -5.69 -20.29 7.55
C LEU A 207 -5.53 -19.41 6.29
N VAL A 208 -4.48 -18.58 6.23
CA VAL A 208 -4.14 -17.79 5.04
C VAL A 208 -3.87 -18.69 3.83
N ARG A 209 -3.11 -19.76 4.01
CA ARG A 209 -2.86 -20.76 2.94
C ARG A 209 -4.15 -21.44 2.47
N GLN A 210 -5.04 -21.79 3.38
CA GLN A 210 -6.35 -22.34 3.04
C GLN A 210 -7.19 -21.35 2.24
N ALA A 211 -7.32 -20.12 2.70
CA ALA A 211 -8.04 -19.06 1.99
C ALA A 211 -7.46 -18.85 0.58
N THR A 212 -6.13 -18.78 0.47
CA THR A 212 -5.46 -18.65 -0.84
C THR A 212 -5.82 -19.80 -1.78
N ASN A 213 -5.86 -21.04 -1.27
CA ASN A 213 -6.23 -22.20 -2.08
C ASN A 213 -7.72 -22.19 -2.47
N GLU A 214 -8.61 -21.75 -1.58
CA GLU A 214 -10.04 -21.56 -1.88
C GLU A 214 -10.22 -20.56 -3.03
N TYR A 215 -9.56 -19.41 -2.98
CA TYR A 215 -9.60 -18.43 -4.07
C TYR A 215 -9.03 -18.97 -5.38
N LYS A 216 -7.86 -19.62 -5.35
CA LYS A 216 -7.24 -20.21 -6.54
C LYS A 216 -8.16 -21.27 -7.17
N THR A 217 -8.73 -22.14 -6.38
CA THR A 217 -9.67 -23.18 -6.83
C THR A 217 -10.90 -22.54 -7.46
N TYR A 218 -11.51 -21.58 -6.78
CA TYR A 218 -12.68 -20.86 -7.29
C TYR A 218 -12.41 -20.19 -8.64
N ILE A 219 -11.31 -19.45 -8.74
CA ILE A 219 -10.93 -18.77 -9.98
C ILE A 219 -10.70 -19.78 -11.11
N ASN A 220 -9.96 -20.86 -10.84
CA ASN A 220 -9.67 -21.86 -11.86
C ASN A 220 -10.91 -22.60 -12.36
N THR A 221 -11.88 -22.87 -11.49
CA THR A 221 -13.12 -23.54 -11.86
C THR A 221 -14.14 -22.64 -12.57
N HIS A 222 -14.04 -21.30 -12.37
CA HIS A 222 -15.00 -20.34 -12.93
C HIS A 222 -14.41 -19.43 -14.01
N ARG A 223 -13.13 -19.61 -14.38
CA ARG A 223 -12.42 -18.78 -15.36
C ARG A 223 -13.00 -18.87 -16.77
N ASN A 224 -13.62 -20.01 -17.11
CA ASN A 224 -14.15 -20.31 -18.44
C ASN A 224 -15.70 -20.33 -18.49
N GLY A 225 -16.36 -19.82 -17.45
CA GLY A 225 -17.84 -19.79 -17.34
C GLY A 225 -18.46 -18.47 -17.76
#